data_8dfe28870836669934f4e241ccb4b621
#
_entry.id   8dfe28870836669934f4e241ccb4b621
#
_cell.length_a   1.000
_cell.length_b   1.000
_cell.length_c   1.000
_cell.angle_alpha   90.00
_cell.angle_beta   90.00
_cell.angle_gamma   90.00
#
_symmetry.space_group_name_H-M   'P 1'
#
loop_
_entity.id
_entity.type
_entity.pdbx_description
1 polymer ?
#
loop_
_entity_poly.entity_id
_entity_poly.type
_entity_poly.pdbx_seq_one_letter_code
_entity_poly.pdbx_strand_id
1 'polypeptide(L)'
;MQALFTTDNLISLFTLTLLEIVLGIDNIIFISIVAGKLPASKQNKARQIGLALAMIVRIFLLLGISFIIGLKADLFTINGIGFSGRDLILLSGGLFLMGKTVTEIHEKLEGEADHFEHVKKEKSFVSVIFQIVLVDIIFSFDSILTAVGLSDFVEVMIAAVVISMLIMMVYSRRISIYINRRPSIKMLALCFLIMIGALLVAEAFDVHVPKATVYFGMVFALLVDLLNQRSRKKIRPVRLRGTMELPKEEDSK
;
A
#
# COMPACT_ATOMS: atom_id res chain seq x y z
N MET A 1 25.29 -18.69 14.47
CA MET A 1 25.51 -17.25 14.77
C MET A 1 26.78 -16.67 14.10
N GLN A 2 27.86 -17.44 13.89
CA GLN A 2 29.05 -16.93 13.17
C GLN A 2 28.80 -16.61 11.69
N ALA A 3 27.84 -17.28 11.04
CA ALA A 3 27.47 -17.03 9.65
C ALA A 3 26.85 -15.63 9.40
N LEU A 4 26.21 -15.03 10.39
CA LEU A 4 25.58 -13.70 10.26
C LEU A 4 26.59 -12.54 10.16
N PHE A 5 27.84 -12.73 10.59
CA PHE A 5 28.85 -11.68 10.67
C PHE A 5 29.89 -11.73 9.57
N THR A 6 29.65 -12.49 8.49
CA THR A 6 30.48 -12.40 7.28
C THR A 6 30.16 -11.11 6.53
N THR A 7 31.17 -10.53 5.85
CA THR A 7 31.02 -9.28 5.09
C THR A 7 29.87 -9.39 4.06
N ASP A 8 29.74 -10.54 3.40
CA ASP A 8 28.71 -10.79 2.39
C ASP A 8 27.30 -10.79 3.00
N ASN A 9 27.14 -11.41 4.20
CA ASN A 9 25.86 -11.44 4.89
C ASN A 9 25.47 -10.09 5.48
N LEU A 10 26.42 -9.26 5.88
CA LEU A 10 26.17 -7.88 6.30
C LEU A 10 25.73 -7.01 5.13
N ILE A 11 26.34 -7.18 3.96
CA ILE A 11 25.91 -6.49 2.72
C ILE A 11 24.51 -6.94 2.34
N SER A 12 24.22 -8.25 2.37
CA SER A 12 22.89 -8.80 2.09
C SER A 12 21.85 -8.28 3.09
N LEU A 13 22.16 -8.26 4.39
CA LEU A 13 21.29 -7.73 5.43
C LEU A 13 20.96 -6.26 5.19
N PHE A 14 21.96 -5.44 4.90
CA PHE A 14 21.78 -4.01 4.61
C PHE A 14 20.91 -3.80 3.37
N THR A 15 21.25 -4.52 2.28
CA THR A 15 20.53 -4.42 1.00
C THR A 15 19.09 -4.88 1.13
N LEU A 16 18.83 -6.01 1.78
CA LEU A 16 17.49 -6.51 2.05
C LEU A 16 16.70 -5.57 2.95
N THR A 17 17.32 -5.03 4.01
CA THR A 17 16.64 -4.07 4.89
C THR A 17 16.26 -2.81 4.14
N LEU A 18 17.14 -2.28 3.29
CA LEU A 18 16.85 -1.10 2.48
C LEU A 18 15.73 -1.39 1.47
N LEU A 19 15.80 -2.53 0.80
CA LEU A 19 14.79 -2.97 -0.14
C LEU A 19 13.42 -3.13 0.53
N GLU A 20 13.37 -3.79 1.70
CA GLU A 20 12.15 -3.95 2.50
C GLU A 20 11.56 -2.60 2.96
N ILE A 21 12.41 -1.62 3.32
CA ILE A 21 11.93 -0.28 3.67
C ILE A 21 11.33 0.40 2.44
N VAL A 22 12.00 0.33 1.29
CA VAL A 22 11.51 0.95 0.04
C VAL A 22 10.19 0.32 -0.39
N LEU A 23 10.10 -1.01 -0.42
CA LEU A 23 8.87 -1.76 -0.71
C LEU A 23 7.79 -1.54 0.35
N GLY A 24 8.17 -1.26 1.59
CA GLY A 24 7.26 -1.04 2.70
C GLY A 24 6.63 0.36 2.75
N ILE A 25 7.10 1.32 1.94
CA ILE A 25 6.52 2.67 1.88
C ILE A 25 5.05 2.59 1.47
N ASP A 26 4.72 1.79 0.48
CA ASP A 26 3.35 1.61 -0.03
C ASP A 26 2.45 0.99 1.02
N ASN A 27 2.99 0.04 1.80
CA ASN A 27 2.29 -0.57 2.94
C ASN A 27 1.96 0.48 4.02
N ILE A 28 2.91 1.37 4.36
CA ILE A 28 2.66 2.45 5.34
C ILE A 28 1.59 3.41 4.81
N ILE A 29 1.61 3.74 3.52
CA ILE A 29 0.63 4.61 2.89
C ILE A 29 -0.77 3.98 2.99
N PHE A 30 -0.91 2.71 2.59
CA PHE A 30 -2.16 1.97 2.68
C PHE A 30 -2.67 1.89 4.13
N ILE A 31 -1.81 1.50 5.07
CA ILE A 31 -2.12 1.44 6.50
C ILE A 31 -2.59 2.80 7.01
N SER A 32 -1.96 3.89 6.57
CA SER A 32 -2.33 5.25 6.96
C SER A 32 -3.73 5.65 6.49
N ILE A 33 -4.09 5.23 5.27
CA ILE A 33 -5.40 5.49 4.68
C ILE A 33 -6.49 4.68 5.39
N VAL A 34 -6.27 3.37 5.57
CA VAL A 34 -7.25 2.46 6.16
C VAL A 34 -7.44 2.75 7.66
N ALA A 35 -6.35 2.95 8.41
CA ALA A 35 -6.41 3.32 9.82
C ALA A 35 -7.03 4.71 10.04
N GLY A 36 -6.89 5.62 9.05
CA GLY A 36 -7.52 6.94 9.07
C GLY A 36 -9.05 6.93 9.13
N LYS A 37 -9.68 5.80 8.81
CA LYS A 37 -11.14 5.60 8.91
C LYS A 37 -11.63 5.32 10.34
N LEU A 38 -10.71 5.05 11.25
CA LEU A 38 -11.02 4.85 12.67
C LEU A 38 -11.01 6.19 13.42
N PRO A 39 -11.71 6.26 14.57
CA PRO A 39 -11.58 7.38 15.49
C PRO A 39 -10.12 7.67 15.84
N ALA A 40 -9.76 8.95 15.99
CA ALA A 40 -8.37 9.38 16.17
C ALA A 40 -7.64 8.65 17.33
N SER A 41 -8.37 8.33 18.40
CA SER A 41 -7.86 7.57 19.57
C SER A 41 -7.43 6.13 19.22
N LYS A 42 -8.06 5.51 18.21
CA LYS A 42 -7.81 4.11 17.81
C LYS A 42 -6.81 3.98 16.65
N GLN A 43 -6.60 5.04 15.87
CA GLN A 43 -5.76 4.99 14.67
C GLN A 43 -4.33 4.52 14.94
N ASN A 44 -3.69 5.06 15.98
CA ASN A 44 -2.30 4.70 16.30
C ASN A 44 -2.19 3.24 16.75
N LYS A 45 -3.14 2.78 17.58
CA LYS A 45 -3.20 1.38 18.02
C LYS A 45 -3.40 0.43 16.83
N ALA A 46 -4.30 0.77 15.90
CA ALA A 46 -4.55 -0.04 14.71
C ALA A 46 -3.30 -0.16 13.83
N ARG A 47 -2.56 0.92 13.62
CA ARG A 47 -1.30 0.89 12.86
C ARG A 47 -0.25 0.00 13.53
N GLN A 48 -0.02 0.18 14.83
CA GLN A 48 1.00 -0.58 15.56
C GLN A 48 0.66 -2.07 15.60
N ILE A 49 -0.58 -2.42 15.93
CA ILE A 49 -1.03 -3.81 15.97
C ILE A 49 -1.02 -4.43 14.57
N GLY A 50 -1.50 -3.67 13.55
CA GLY A 50 -1.49 -4.13 12.17
C GLY A 50 -0.07 -4.44 11.67
N LEU A 51 0.90 -3.52 11.89
CA LEU A 51 2.30 -3.73 11.53
C LEU A 51 2.96 -4.88 12.32
N ALA A 52 2.65 -5.01 13.62
CA ALA A 52 3.19 -6.11 14.42
C ALA A 52 2.66 -7.47 13.93
N LEU A 53 1.37 -7.58 13.63
CA LEU A 53 0.79 -8.79 13.06
C LEU A 53 1.34 -9.08 11.66
N ALA A 54 1.48 -8.06 10.82
CA ALA A 54 2.11 -8.16 9.51
C ALA A 54 3.55 -8.71 9.63
N MET A 55 4.35 -8.19 10.56
CA MET A 55 5.70 -8.70 10.83
C MET A 55 5.68 -10.19 11.20
N ILE A 56 4.78 -10.59 12.10
CA ILE A 56 4.65 -11.99 12.53
C ILE A 56 4.30 -12.88 11.33
N VAL A 57 3.29 -12.49 10.55
CA VAL A 57 2.89 -13.25 9.36
C VAL A 57 4.05 -13.35 8.36
N ARG A 58 4.78 -12.27 8.13
CA ARG A 58 5.95 -12.24 7.23
C ARG A 58 7.06 -13.18 7.69
N ILE A 59 7.32 -13.24 9.00
CA ILE A 59 8.27 -14.23 9.58
C ILE A 59 7.78 -15.65 9.33
N PHE A 60 6.49 -15.93 9.55
CA PHE A 60 5.93 -17.26 9.25
C PHE A 60 6.02 -17.64 7.77
N LEU A 61 5.77 -16.69 6.87
CA LEU A 61 5.95 -16.90 5.45
C LEU A 61 7.40 -17.20 5.07
N LEU A 62 8.38 -16.50 5.68
CA LEU A 62 9.80 -16.79 5.49
C LEU A 62 10.21 -18.16 6.04
N LEU A 63 9.69 -18.57 7.18
CA LEU A 63 9.92 -19.91 7.70
C LEU A 63 9.29 -21.00 6.81
N GLY A 64 8.16 -20.69 6.18
CA GLY A 64 7.49 -21.52 5.19
C GLY A 64 8.01 -21.37 3.75
N ILE A 65 9.21 -20.84 3.56
CA ILE A 65 9.74 -20.46 2.25
C ILE A 65 9.76 -21.58 1.23
N SER A 66 10.04 -22.81 1.66
CA SER A 66 10.02 -24.00 0.79
C SER A 66 8.63 -24.26 0.22
N PHE A 67 7.57 -23.98 1.00
CA PHE A 67 6.18 -24.05 0.52
C PHE A 67 5.90 -22.94 -0.49
N ILE A 68 6.35 -21.73 -0.24
CA ILE A 68 6.15 -20.57 -1.13
C ILE A 68 6.85 -20.80 -2.48
N ILE A 69 8.06 -21.36 -2.48
CA ILE A 69 8.77 -21.72 -3.70
C ILE A 69 8.00 -22.82 -4.47
N GLY A 70 7.41 -23.79 -3.76
CA GLY A 70 6.57 -24.82 -4.34
C GLY A 70 5.32 -24.27 -5.05
N LEU A 71 4.81 -23.12 -4.63
CA LEU A 71 3.66 -22.45 -5.27
C LEU A 71 3.97 -21.85 -6.66
N LYS A 72 5.22 -21.85 -7.11
CA LYS A 72 5.61 -21.47 -8.47
C LYS A 72 5.32 -22.53 -9.53
N ALA A 73 5.03 -23.77 -9.12
CA ALA A 73 4.68 -24.82 -10.06
C ALA A 73 3.29 -24.54 -10.67
N ASP A 74 3.19 -24.74 -11.99
CA ASP A 74 1.94 -24.56 -12.69
C ASP A 74 0.89 -25.56 -12.22
N LEU A 75 -0.28 -25.04 -11.84
CA LEU A 75 -1.45 -25.85 -11.45
C LEU A 75 -2.29 -26.24 -12.67
N PHE A 76 -2.41 -25.33 -13.63
CA PHE A 76 -3.12 -25.52 -14.90
C PHE A 76 -2.64 -24.53 -15.95
N THR A 77 -2.92 -24.82 -17.21
CA THR A 77 -2.53 -23.98 -18.35
C THR A 77 -3.77 -23.54 -19.12
N ILE A 78 -3.92 -22.24 -19.40
CA ILE A 78 -4.99 -21.69 -20.23
C ILE A 78 -4.36 -20.92 -21.40
N ASN A 79 -4.70 -21.28 -22.63
CA ASN A 79 -4.18 -20.66 -23.86
C ASN A 79 -2.64 -20.57 -23.92
N GLY A 80 -1.94 -21.57 -23.37
CA GLY A 80 -0.47 -21.61 -23.38
C GLY A 80 0.18 -20.82 -22.25
N ILE A 81 -0.58 -20.16 -21.37
CA ILE A 81 -0.09 -19.50 -20.16
C ILE A 81 -0.30 -20.44 -18.96
N GLY A 82 0.77 -20.80 -18.27
CA GLY A 82 0.74 -21.56 -17.02
C GLY A 82 0.26 -20.69 -15.88
N PHE A 83 -0.65 -21.18 -15.05
CA PHE A 83 -1.09 -20.50 -13.83
C PHE A 83 -0.62 -21.29 -12.63
N SER A 84 0.22 -20.68 -11.83
CA SER A 84 0.71 -21.22 -10.56
C SER A 84 -0.13 -20.70 -9.37
N GLY A 85 0.07 -21.30 -8.20
CA GLY A 85 -0.53 -20.79 -6.97
C GLY A 85 -0.11 -19.36 -6.66
N ARG A 86 1.12 -18.98 -7.02
CA ARG A 86 1.62 -17.61 -6.94
C ARG A 86 0.76 -16.64 -7.77
N ASP A 87 0.49 -17.00 -9.02
CA ASP A 87 -0.22 -16.12 -9.95
C ASP A 87 -1.66 -15.89 -9.51
N LEU A 88 -2.31 -16.91 -8.93
CA LEU A 88 -3.65 -16.78 -8.34
C LEU A 88 -3.64 -15.82 -7.13
N ILE A 89 -2.61 -15.86 -6.28
CA ILE A 89 -2.47 -14.93 -5.15
C ILE A 89 -2.25 -13.51 -5.68
N LEU A 90 -1.36 -13.31 -6.65
CA LEU A 90 -1.08 -12.01 -7.25
C LEU A 90 -2.32 -11.44 -7.97
N LEU A 91 -3.02 -12.25 -8.75
CA LEU A 91 -4.23 -11.85 -9.46
C LEU A 91 -5.34 -11.42 -8.50
N SER A 92 -5.68 -12.30 -7.55
CA SER A 92 -6.74 -12.01 -6.57
C SER A 92 -6.38 -10.82 -5.68
N GLY A 93 -5.13 -10.73 -5.24
CA GLY A 93 -4.61 -9.63 -4.43
C GLY A 93 -4.58 -8.30 -5.18
N GLY A 94 -4.11 -8.30 -6.43
CA GLY A 94 -4.08 -7.13 -7.30
C GLY A 94 -5.48 -6.60 -7.59
N LEU A 95 -6.43 -7.46 -7.95
CA LEU A 95 -7.83 -7.09 -8.17
C LEU A 95 -8.49 -6.55 -6.88
N PHE A 96 -8.25 -7.20 -5.73
CA PHE A 96 -8.72 -6.71 -4.44
C PHE A 96 -8.19 -5.31 -4.13
N LEU A 97 -6.87 -5.09 -4.33
CA LEU A 97 -6.23 -3.81 -4.07
C LEU A 97 -6.77 -2.71 -4.99
N MET A 98 -6.92 -2.99 -6.28
CA MET A 98 -7.50 -2.04 -7.24
C MET A 98 -8.94 -1.69 -6.87
N GLY A 99 -9.81 -2.67 -6.66
CA GLY A 99 -11.21 -2.45 -6.31
C GLY A 99 -11.34 -1.66 -5.00
N LYS A 100 -10.53 -2.02 -3.98
CA LYS A 100 -10.52 -1.31 -2.71
C LYS A 100 -10.06 0.14 -2.85
N THR A 101 -9.04 0.37 -3.68
CA THR A 101 -8.49 1.72 -3.89
C THR A 101 -9.44 2.59 -4.70
N VAL A 102 -10.09 2.05 -5.72
CA VAL A 102 -11.14 2.76 -6.49
C VAL A 102 -12.28 3.20 -5.58
N THR A 103 -12.77 2.31 -4.71
CA THR A 103 -13.79 2.67 -3.71
C THR A 103 -13.32 3.79 -2.79
N GLU A 104 -12.05 3.77 -2.37
CA GLU A 104 -11.47 4.80 -1.51
C GLU A 104 -11.35 6.16 -2.23
N ILE A 105 -11.02 6.15 -3.52
CA ILE A 105 -10.96 7.35 -4.35
C ILE A 105 -12.37 7.94 -4.50
N HIS A 106 -13.35 7.10 -4.84
CA HIS A 106 -14.75 7.50 -4.98
C HIS A 106 -15.29 8.17 -3.69
N GLU A 107 -15.11 7.51 -2.53
CA GLU A 107 -15.48 8.07 -1.22
C GLU A 107 -14.81 9.43 -0.93
N LYS A 108 -13.65 9.72 -1.57
CA LYS A 108 -12.93 10.99 -1.36
C LYS A 108 -13.30 12.09 -2.35
N LEU A 109 -13.69 11.74 -3.57
CA LEU A 109 -14.01 12.71 -4.62
C LEU A 109 -15.46 13.16 -4.56
N GLU A 110 -16.38 12.23 -4.36
CA GLU A 110 -17.80 12.55 -4.39
C GLU A 110 -18.32 13.08 -3.05
N GLY A 111 -17.49 12.99 -2.00
CA GLY A 111 -17.97 13.25 -0.64
C GLY A 111 -19.00 12.19 -0.23
N GLU A 112 -19.39 12.17 1.01
CA GLU A 112 -20.65 11.53 1.37
C GLU A 112 -21.71 12.45 0.78
N ALA A 113 -22.38 12.03 -0.30
CA ALA A 113 -23.55 12.72 -0.79
C ALA A 113 -24.50 12.93 0.42
N ASP A 114 -24.80 14.19 0.69
CA ASP A 114 -25.73 14.64 1.74
C ASP A 114 -27.17 14.22 1.38
N HIS A 115 -27.41 12.93 1.21
CA HIS A 115 -28.76 12.40 1.10
C HIS A 115 -28.86 11.11 1.90
N PHE A 116 -29.60 11.27 2.99
CA PHE A 116 -30.03 10.30 3.98
C PHE A 116 -29.04 10.02 5.12
N GLU A 117 -29.54 10.32 6.33
CA GLU A 117 -29.06 9.96 7.66
C GLU A 117 -28.72 8.45 7.79
N HIS A 118 -27.71 7.99 7.07
CA HIS A 118 -27.09 6.74 7.43
C HIS A 118 -26.02 7.06 8.45
N VAL A 119 -26.35 6.81 9.72
CA VAL A 119 -25.42 6.67 10.83
C VAL A 119 -24.09 6.13 10.26
N LYS A 120 -23.04 6.94 10.25
CA LYS A 120 -21.67 6.52 9.87
C LYS A 120 -21.37 5.24 10.65
N LYS A 121 -21.53 4.07 10.01
CA LYS A 121 -21.06 2.83 10.60
C LYS A 121 -19.57 2.96 10.77
N GLU A 122 -19.12 3.27 11.98
CA GLU A 122 -17.70 3.25 12.30
C GLU A 122 -17.12 1.91 11.83
N LYS A 123 -16.10 1.97 10.96
CA LYS A 123 -15.47 0.72 10.52
C LYS A 123 -14.93 0.01 11.76
N SER A 124 -15.19 -1.29 11.83
CA SER A 124 -14.72 -2.11 12.95
C SER A 124 -13.19 -2.09 13.00
N PHE A 125 -12.65 -1.91 14.20
CA PHE A 125 -11.20 -1.98 14.46
C PHE A 125 -10.59 -3.28 13.92
N VAL A 126 -11.28 -4.42 14.12
CA VAL A 126 -10.86 -5.74 13.62
C VAL A 126 -10.83 -5.78 12.10
N SER A 127 -11.83 -5.19 11.42
CA SER A 127 -11.87 -5.12 9.96
C SER A 127 -10.70 -4.33 9.38
N VAL A 128 -10.29 -3.24 10.05
CA VAL A 128 -9.12 -2.44 9.65
C VAL A 128 -7.84 -3.25 9.81
N ILE A 129 -7.63 -3.93 10.93
CA ILE A 129 -6.46 -4.79 11.15
C ILE A 129 -6.42 -5.92 10.12
N PHE A 130 -7.55 -6.59 9.88
CA PHE A 130 -7.64 -7.65 8.88
C PHE A 130 -7.24 -7.16 7.49
N GLN A 131 -7.72 -5.97 7.07
CA GLN A 131 -7.34 -5.38 5.79
C GLN A 131 -5.83 -5.07 5.72
N ILE A 132 -5.24 -4.56 6.81
CA ILE A 132 -3.80 -4.28 6.89
C ILE A 132 -3.00 -5.58 6.69
N VAL A 133 -3.33 -6.61 7.43
CA VAL A 133 -2.64 -7.91 7.37
C VAL A 133 -2.83 -8.57 6.01
N LEU A 134 -4.05 -8.55 5.46
CA LEU A 134 -4.34 -9.13 4.15
C LEU A 134 -3.51 -8.50 3.04
N VAL A 135 -3.45 -7.18 3.01
CA VAL A 135 -2.67 -6.45 2.00
C VAL A 135 -1.17 -6.67 2.19
N ASP A 136 -0.70 -6.73 3.45
CA ASP A 136 0.70 -7.05 3.71
C ASP A 136 1.08 -8.46 3.25
N ILE A 137 0.20 -9.46 3.41
CA ILE A 137 0.42 -10.82 2.88
C ILE A 137 0.61 -10.79 1.36
N ILE A 138 -0.23 -10.06 0.64
CA ILE A 138 -0.17 -9.95 -0.82
C ILE A 138 1.18 -9.36 -1.25
N PHE A 139 1.60 -8.26 -0.63
CA PHE A 139 2.89 -7.62 -0.95
C PHE A 139 4.09 -8.44 -0.49
N SER A 140 3.97 -9.13 0.65
CA SER A 140 5.04 -9.95 1.20
C SER A 140 5.36 -11.14 0.35
N PHE A 141 4.35 -11.70 -0.33
CA PHE A 141 4.55 -12.87 -1.18
C PHE A 141 5.59 -12.60 -2.28
N ASP A 142 5.52 -11.43 -2.88
CA ASP A 142 6.42 -11.03 -3.94
C ASP A 142 7.79 -10.56 -3.40
N SER A 143 7.82 -9.82 -2.28
CA SER A 143 9.08 -9.38 -1.66
C SER A 143 9.91 -10.55 -1.12
N ILE A 144 9.27 -11.57 -0.57
CA ILE A 144 9.93 -12.79 -0.10
C ILE A 144 10.62 -13.54 -1.26
N LEU A 145 9.93 -13.68 -2.41
CA LEU A 145 10.53 -14.31 -3.59
C LEU A 145 11.75 -13.53 -4.11
N THR A 146 11.71 -12.21 -4.00
CA THR A 146 12.86 -11.35 -4.34
C THR A 146 14.00 -11.52 -3.32
N ALA A 147 13.68 -11.62 -2.03
CA ALA A 147 14.66 -11.79 -0.96
C ALA A 147 15.44 -13.11 -1.09
N VAL A 148 14.75 -14.19 -1.50
CA VAL A 148 15.40 -15.50 -1.79
C VAL A 148 16.46 -15.40 -2.88
N GLY A 149 16.26 -14.52 -3.87
CA GLY A 149 17.25 -14.30 -4.92
C GLY A 149 18.49 -13.50 -4.45
N LEU A 150 18.41 -12.87 -3.26
CA LEU A 150 19.47 -12.00 -2.73
C LEU A 150 20.23 -12.60 -1.55
N SER A 151 19.70 -13.60 -0.90
CA SER A 151 20.32 -14.28 0.25
C SER A 151 19.88 -15.72 0.34
N ASP A 152 20.84 -16.62 0.60
CA ASP A 152 20.58 -18.04 0.86
C ASP A 152 20.23 -18.32 2.34
N PHE A 153 20.39 -17.32 3.22
CA PHE A 153 20.21 -17.46 4.67
C PHE A 153 18.89 -16.87 5.14
N VAL A 154 17.98 -17.71 5.56
CA VAL A 154 16.65 -17.31 6.08
C VAL A 154 16.78 -16.40 7.31
N GLU A 155 17.80 -16.61 8.14
CA GLU A 155 18.07 -15.80 9.33
C GLU A 155 18.41 -14.35 8.96
N VAL A 156 19.13 -14.13 7.87
CA VAL A 156 19.45 -12.79 7.34
C VAL A 156 18.18 -12.10 6.84
N MET A 157 17.34 -12.85 6.13
CA MET A 157 16.05 -12.32 5.64
C MET A 157 15.11 -11.95 6.81
N ILE A 158 15.01 -12.82 7.84
CA ILE A 158 14.20 -12.52 9.04
C ILE A 158 14.73 -11.29 9.75
N ALA A 159 16.06 -11.18 9.92
CA ALA A 159 16.67 -10.00 10.55
C ALA A 159 16.35 -8.72 9.76
N ALA A 160 16.45 -8.76 8.43
CA ALA A 160 16.11 -7.63 7.56
C ALA A 160 14.65 -7.21 7.71
N VAL A 161 13.72 -8.17 7.72
CA VAL A 161 12.29 -7.93 7.94
C VAL A 161 12.03 -7.31 9.31
N VAL A 162 12.61 -7.86 10.37
CA VAL A 162 12.41 -7.33 11.73
C VAL A 162 12.91 -5.89 11.82
N ILE A 163 14.12 -5.61 11.34
CA ILE A 163 14.71 -4.26 11.38
C ILE A 163 13.85 -3.28 10.57
N SER A 164 13.49 -3.62 9.33
CA SER A 164 12.67 -2.76 8.47
C SER A 164 11.30 -2.47 9.07
N MET A 165 10.62 -3.48 9.61
CA MET A 165 9.30 -3.33 10.24
C MET A 165 9.37 -2.50 11.52
N LEU A 166 10.41 -2.63 12.34
CA LEU A 166 10.63 -1.77 13.51
C LEU A 166 10.81 -0.30 13.08
N ILE A 167 11.60 -0.05 12.05
CA ILE A 167 11.77 1.29 11.47
C ILE A 167 10.41 1.82 10.98
N MET A 168 9.66 1.01 10.24
CA MET A 168 8.33 1.38 9.75
C MET A 168 7.35 1.68 10.90
N MET A 169 7.35 0.89 11.99
CA MET A 169 6.52 1.16 13.17
C MET A 169 6.84 2.50 13.81
N VAL A 170 8.12 2.86 13.95
CA VAL A 170 8.56 4.14 14.51
C VAL A 170 8.10 5.32 13.66
N TYR A 171 8.26 5.22 12.34
CA TYR A 171 7.95 6.31 11.40
C TYR A 171 6.49 6.35 10.95
N SER A 172 5.72 5.26 11.09
CA SER A 172 4.33 5.13 10.61
C SER A 172 3.41 6.28 11.07
N ARG A 173 3.55 6.74 12.32
CA ARG A 173 2.76 7.85 12.86
C ARG A 173 3.07 9.17 12.14
N ARG A 174 4.35 9.47 11.92
CA ARG A 174 4.79 10.71 11.26
C ARG A 174 4.32 10.74 9.81
N ILE A 175 4.53 9.65 9.10
CA ILE A 175 4.12 9.49 7.70
C ILE A 175 2.59 9.60 7.57
N SER A 176 1.83 8.93 8.45
CA SER A 176 0.38 9.00 8.45
C SER A 176 -0.16 10.41 8.68
N ILE A 177 0.40 11.15 9.64
CA ILE A 177 0.01 12.54 9.87
C ILE A 177 0.30 13.41 8.65
N TYR A 178 1.45 13.20 8.00
CA TYR A 178 1.84 13.95 6.82
C TYR A 178 0.89 13.70 5.64
N ILE A 179 0.56 12.43 5.35
CA ILE A 179 -0.36 12.03 4.28
C ILE A 179 -1.78 12.59 4.56
N ASN A 180 -2.28 12.42 5.79
CA ASN A 180 -3.65 12.83 6.12
C ASN A 180 -3.84 14.36 6.13
N ARG A 181 -2.77 15.13 6.32
CA ARG A 181 -2.82 16.60 6.24
C ARG A 181 -2.81 17.16 4.82
N ARG A 182 -2.54 16.33 3.81
CA ARG A 182 -2.35 16.78 2.42
C ARG A 182 -3.20 15.94 1.47
N PRO A 183 -4.38 16.44 1.07
CA PRO A 183 -5.28 15.73 0.17
C PRO A 183 -4.62 15.30 -1.15
N SER A 184 -3.78 16.17 -1.74
CA SER A 184 -3.05 15.86 -2.99
C SER A 184 -2.15 14.63 -2.83
N ILE A 185 -1.37 14.56 -1.75
CA ILE A 185 -0.49 13.41 -1.47
C ILE A 185 -1.31 12.14 -1.24
N LYS A 186 -2.46 12.27 -0.56
CA LYS A 186 -3.36 11.15 -0.32
C LYS A 186 -3.93 10.60 -1.62
N MET A 187 -4.36 11.48 -2.54
CA MET A 187 -4.84 11.07 -3.88
C MET A 187 -3.72 10.44 -4.70
N LEU A 188 -2.53 11.07 -4.72
CA LEU A 188 -1.36 10.52 -5.39
C LEU A 188 -1.03 9.10 -4.88
N ALA A 189 -1.04 8.91 -3.57
CA ALA A 189 -0.81 7.62 -2.94
C ALA A 189 -1.87 6.56 -3.36
N LEU A 190 -3.15 6.94 -3.45
CA LEU A 190 -4.21 6.05 -3.94
C LEU A 190 -3.99 5.68 -5.42
N CYS A 191 -3.58 6.63 -6.26
CA CYS A 191 -3.24 6.33 -7.66
C CYS A 191 -2.10 5.32 -7.76
N PHE A 192 -1.08 5.44 -6.91
CA PHE A 192 0.00 4.45 -6.85
C PHE A 192 -0.47 3.07 -6.40
N LEU A 193 -1.39 2.99 -5.45
CA LEU A 193 -1.96 1.71 -5.03
C LEU A 193 -2.71 1.01 -6.18
N ILE A 194 -3.44 1.76 -7.04
CA ILE A 194 -4.05 1.19 -8.26
C ILE A 194 -2.96 0.68 -9.19
N MET A 195 -1.91 1.47 -9.41
CA MET A 195 -0.81 1.09 -10.30
C MET A 195 -0.09 -0.17 -9.81
N ILE A 196 0.15 -0.29 -8.50
CA ILE A 196 0.74 -1.50 -7.91
C ILE A 196 -0.23 -2.69 -8.05
N GLY A 197 -1.53 -2.48 -7.81
CA GLY A 197 -2.53 -3.52 -8.05
C GLY A 197 -2.54 -4.01 -9.49
N ALA A 198 -2.47 -3.09 -10.46
CA ALA A 198 -2.36 -3.43 -11.88
C ALA A 198 -1.05 -4.16 -12.21
N LEU A 199 0.07 -3.78 -11.57
CA LEU A 199 1.34 -4.48 -11.71
C LEU A 199 1.25 -5.93 -11.21
N LEU A 200 0.63 -6.17 -10.06
CA LEU A 200 0.43 -7.52 -9.52
C LEU A 200 -0.43 -8.37 -10.47
N VAL A 201 -1.48 -7.77 -11.06
CA VAL A 201 -2.30 -8.44 -12.09
C VAL A 201 -1.46 -8.75 -13.32
N ALA A 202 -0.63 -7.83 -13.80
CA ALA A 202 0.25 -8.06 -14.96
C ALA A 202 1.26 -9.19 -14.69
N GLU A 203 1.86 -9.22 -13.49
CA GLU A 203 2.78 -10.29 -13.07
C GLU A 203 2.09 -11.66 -13.00
N ALA A 204 0.80 -11.73 -12.68
CA ALA A 204 0.03 -12.95 -12.68
C ALA A 204 -0.19 -13.53 -14.11
N PHE A 205 0.03 -12.73 -15.15
CA PHE A 205 0.02 -13.12 -16.56
C PHE A 205 1.43 -13.18 -17.17
N ASP A 206 2.46 -13.38 -16.35
CA ASP A 206 3.88 -13.41 -16.76
C ASP A 206 4.39 -12.15 -17.45
N VAL A 207 3.68 -11.02 -17.31
CA VAL A 207 4.14 -9.73 -17.80
C VAL A 207 5.05 -9.07 -16.75
N HIS A 208 6.34 -9.17 -16.96
CA HIS A 208 7.34 -8.62 -16.05
C HIS A 208 7.57 -7.13 -16.29
N VAL A 209 7.10 -6.30 -15.39
CA VAL A 209 7.38 -4.85 -15.37
C VAL A 209 8.43 -4.56 -14.32
N PRO A 210 9.56 -3.92 -14.68
CA PRO A 210 10.58 -3.57 -13.69
C PRO A 210 10.01 -2.63 -12.62
N LYS A 211 9.99 -3.08 -11.36
CA LYS A 211 9.48 -2.29 -10.22
C LYS A 211 10.17 -0.94 -10.08
N ALA A 212 11.45 -0.86 -10.47
CA ALA A 212 12.21 0.38 -10.49
C ALA A 212 11.51 1.48 -11.31
N THR A 213 10.84 1.14 -12.42
CA THR A 213 10.09 2.09 -13.26
C THR A 213 8.92 2.69 -12.50
N VAL A 214 8.21 1.86 -11.72
CA VAL A 214 7.06 2.29 -10.90
C VAL A 214 7.54 3.22 -9.78
N TYR A 215 8.60 2.84 -9.06
CA TYR A 215 9.18 3.67 -7.99
C TYR A 215 9.76 4.98 -8.52
N PHE A 216 10.39 4.97 -9.69
CA PHE A 216 10.84 6.20 -10.35
C PHE A 216 9.67 7.14 -10.64
N GLY A 217 8.59 6.61 -11.22
CA GLY A 217 7.36 7.38 -11.47
C GLY A 217 6.75 7.95 -10.18
N MET A 218 6.76 7.18 -9.09
CA MET A 218 6.28 7.62 -7.78
C MET A 218 7.11 8.78 -7.22
N VAL A 219 8.43 8.65 -7.22
CA VAL A 219 9.35 9.70 -6.76
C VAL A 219 9.19 10.96 -7.61
N PHE A 220 9.12 10.82 -8.95
CA PHE A 220 8.91 11.92 -9.86
C PHE A 220 7.58 12.65 -9.58
N ALA A 221 6.48 11.93 -9.46
CA ALA A 221 5.17 12.52 -9.19
C ALA A 221 5.14 13.22 -7.81
N LEU A 222 5.79 12.65 -6.80
CA LEU A 222 5.93 13.27 -5.48
C LEU A 222 6.74 14.57 -5.56
N LEU A 223 7.84 14.60 -6.30
CA LEU A 223 8.64 15.81 -6.53
C LEU A 223 7.83 16.89 -7.24
N VAL A 224 7.07 16.54 -8.27
CA VAL A 224 6.17 17.48 -8.98
C VAL A 224 5.12 18.04 -8.04
N ASP A 225 4.48 17.19 -7.20
CA ASP A 225 3.49 17.65 -6.21
C ASP A 225 4.12 18.61 -5.19
N LEU A 226 5.31 18.31 -4.69
CA LEU A 226 6.05 19.19 -3.76
C LEU A 226 6.38 20.55 -4.40
N LEU A 227 6.80 20.58 -5.66
CA LEU A 227 7.07 21.81 -6.39
C LEU A 227 5.79 22.62 -6.60
N ASN A 228 4.71 21.97 -7.01
CA ASN A 228 3.40 22.62 -7.17
C ASN A 228 2.88 23.22 -5.85
N GLN A 229 3.06 22.52 -4.74
CA GLN A 229 2.67 23.04 -3.43
C GLN A 229 3.46 24.29 -3.02
N ARG A 230 4.76 24.36 -3.38
CA ARG A 230 5.56 25.58 -3.17
C ARG A 230 5.09 26.76 -4.00
N SER A 231 4.70 26.49 -5.26
CA SER A 231 4.20 27.52 -6.17
C SER A 231 2.80 28.04 -5.77
N ARG A 232 1.90 27.16 -5.33
CA ARG A 232 0.52 27.51 -4.94
C ARG A 232 0.41 28.39 -3.69
N LYS A 233 1.43 28.48 -2.84
CA LYS A 233 1.43 29.38 -1.67
C LYS A 233 1.28 30.86 -2.02
N LYS A 234 1.41 31.23 -3.29
CA LYS A 234 1.29 32.62 -3.78
C LYS A 234 -0.03 32.92 -4.51
N ILE A 235 -0.87 31.93 -4.79
CA ILE A 235 -2.11 32.13 -5.55
C ILE A 235 -3.29 32.04 -4.57
N ARG A 236 -3.99 33.17 -4.35
CA ARG A 236 -5.29 33.16 -3.65
C ARG A 236 -6.27 32.32 -4.49
N PRO A 237 -7.08 31.45 -3.86
CA PRO A 237 -8.08 30.70 -4.62
C PRO A 237 -9.00 31.69 -5.33
N VAL A 238 -9.08 31.57 -6.65
CA VAL A 238 -10.06 32.31 -7.44
C VAL A 238 -11.43 31.78 -7.02
N ARG A 239 -12.21 32.60 -6.33
CA ARG A 239 -13.63 32.30 -6.11
C ARG A 239 -14.28 32.32 -7.49
N LEU A 240 -14.64 31.16 -8.01
CA LEU A 240 -15.52 31.07 -9.15
C LEU A 240 -16.85 31.71 -8.75
N ARG A 241 -17.10 32.89 -9.30
CA ARG A 241 -18.37 33.62 -9.16
C ARG A 241 -19.36 32.91 -10.06
N GLY A 242 -20.29 32.16 -9.48
CA GLY A 242 -21.30 31.51 -10.30
C GLY A 242 -22.18 30.52 -9.57
N THR A 243 -22.97 30.94 -8.66
CA THR A 243 -24.35 30.49 -8.62
C THR A 243 -25.18 31.56 -9.33
N MET A 244 -25.53 31.28 -10.54
CA MET A 244 -26.63 31.98 -11.22
C MET A 244 -27.85 31.72 -10.33
N GLU A 245 -28.27 32.74 -9.57
CA GLU A 245 -29.59 32.71 -8.93
C GLU A 245 -30.61 32.55 -10.06
N LEU A 246 -31.25 31.40 -10.11
CA LEU A 246 -32.44 31.23 -10.97
C LEU A 246 -33.46 32.24 -10.52
N PRO A 247 -34.10 32.98 -11.45
CA PRO A 247 -35.16 33.92 -11.13
C PRO A 247 -36.24 33.18 -10.36
N LYS A 248 -36.64 33.67 -9.19
CA LYS A 248 -37.82 33.20 -8.50
C LYS A 248 -38.99 33.37 -9.45
N GLU A 249 -39.65 32.27 -9.79
CA GLU A 249 -40.96 32.32 -10.40
C GLU A 249 -41.89 33.17 -9.50
N GLU A 250 -42.26 34.37 -9.96
CA GLU A 250 -43.31 35.15 -9.32
C GLU A 250 -44.62 34.38 -9.48
N ASP A 251 -45.20 34.01 -8.33
CA ASP A 251 -46.56 33.55 -8.24
C ASP A 251 -47.50 34.57 -8.93
N SER A 252 -47.93 34.25 -10.13
CA SER A 252 -49.04 34.96 -10.77
C SER A 252 -50.37 34.29 -10.32
N LYS A 253 -51.11 35.06 -9.61
CA LYS A 253 -52.50 34.82 -9.22
C LYS A 253 -53.37 34.33 -10.38
#